data_ce31d437e508c1453b9ef947f3a0fd04
#
_entry.id   ce31d437e508c1453b9ef947f3a0fd04
#
_cell.length_a   1.000
_cell.length_b   1.000
_cell.length_c   1.000
_cell.angle_alpha   90.00
_cell.angle_beta   90.00
_cell.angle_gamma   90.00
#
_symmetry.space_group_name_H-M   'P 1'
#
loop_
_entity.id
_entity.type
_entity.pdbx_description
1 polymer ?
#
loop_
_entity_poly.entity_id
_entity_poly.type
_entity_poly.pdbx_seq_one_letter_code
_entity_poly.pdbx_strand_id
1 'polypeptide(L)'
;MRIAYVHFYVEDAKIWHDWFVDHLSFQTLDDYALTPSFPGRGDKASHTHTEVVKSGSVYFVLSSPISSTSPVAQYLHQHPPGVVDVAFEVENLSAIITQAKAYGAKIIQPPQQCQKDKLDIKQAKIIAWGGVCHTLLEKQLSGKTIENYSSSTPIQGIDHIVLNVPLGDLKPAVAWYQNILGFQPQQIFNIQTPLSALHSQVMVSPDGSIQLPINSPATPNSQIQEFLNANRGAGIQHIALQTSDIISHIAQFRNRGVCFLPISQSYYTNLQQQKNLPLKPNELKNIAKQKILVDWKEDFPSALLLQIFTQPIFPQPTFFFEFIERRECARGFGEGNFRALFEAMELEQIKRGSLQIGSEGVR
;
A
#
# COMPACT_ATOMS: atom_id res chain seq x y z
N MET A 1 15.16 -8.27 3.78
CA MET A 1 14.21 -7.30 4.41
C MET A 1 12.78 -7.75 4.08
N ARG A 2 11.80 -7.63 4.98
CA ARG A 2 10.38 -7.89 4.67
C ARG A 2 9.48 -6.91 5.42
N ILE A 3 8.26 -6.66 4.91
CA ILE A 3 7.25 -5.89 5.64
C ILE A 3 6.74 -6.76 6.78
N ALA A 4 6.88 -6.28 8.01
CA ALA A 4 6.42 -6.98 9.20
C ALA A 4 4.94 -6.70 9.48
N TYR A 5 4.53 -5.43 9.39
CA TYR A 5 3.15 -4.99 9.50
C TYR A 5 2.99 -3.58 8.93
N VAL A 6 1.74 -3.18 8.69
CA VAL A 6 1.36 -1.79 8.41
C VAL A 6 0.43 -1.30 9.50
N HIS A 7 0.71 -0.09 10.02
CA HIS A 7 -0.06 0.50 11.10
C HIS A 7 -0.89 1.68 10.60
N PHE A 8 -2.17 1.60 10.86
CA PHE A 8 -3.15 2.64 10.53
C PHE A 8 -3.60 3.36 11.80
N TYR A 9 -3.72 4.68 11.73
CA TYR A 9 -4.48 5.47 12.69
C TYR A 9 -5.86 5.75 12.10
N VAL A 10 -6.87 5.42 12.88
CA VAL A 10 -8.29 5.50 12.50
C VAL A 10 -9.12 6.07 13.65
N GLU A 11 -10.34 6.54 13.36
CA GLU A 11 -11.23 7.10 14.39
C GLU A 11 -11.72 6.03 15.36
N ASP A 12 -11.98 4.80 14.87
CA ASP A 12 -12.44 3.65 15.65
C ASP A 12 -11.80 2.37 15.13
N ALA A 13 -10.88 1.81 15.94
CA ALA A 13 -10.14 0.61 15.56
C ALA A 13 -11.05 -0.63 15.43
N LYS A 14 -12.13 -0.71 16.24
CA LYS A 14 -13.06 -1.85 16.19
C LYS A 14 -13.89 -1.85 14.92
N ILE A 15 -14.39 -0.69 14.50
CA ILE A 15 -15.15 -0.56 13.24
C ILE A 15 -14.28 -0.97 12.05
N TRP A 16 -13.04 -0.52 12.00
CA TRP A 16 -12.12 -0.87 10.92
C TRP A 16 -11.66 -2.32 11.00
N HIS A 17 -11.45 -2.88 12.19
CA HIS A 17 -11.21 -4.31 12.36
C HIS A 17 -12.34 -5.14 11.74
N ASP A 18 -13.61 -4.83 12.09
CA ASP A 18 -14.76 -5.55 11.56
C ASP A 18 -14.89 -5.36 10.05
N TRP A 19 -14.59 -4.16 9.54
CA TRP A 19 -14.56 -3.91 8.10
C TRP A 19 -13.55 -4.83 7.37
N PHE A 20 -12.33 -4.98 7.87
CA PHE A 20 -11.34 -5.88 7.27
C PHE A 20 -11.77 -7.35 7.31
N VAL A 21 -12.37 -7.77 8.42
CA VAL A 21 -12.85 -9.15 8.60
C VAL A 21 -14.03 -9.43 7.66
N ASP A 22 -15.04 -8.57 7.67
CA ASP A 22 -16.29 -8.81 6.95
C ASP A 22 -16.15 -8.60 5.44
N HIS A 23 -15.38 -7.61 5.00
CA HIS A 23 -15.29 -7.26 3.59
C HIS A 23 -14.10 -7.94 2.88
N LEU A 24 -12.94 -8.03 3.53
CA LEU A 24 -11.71 -8.54 2.90
C LEU A 24 -11.26 -9.91 3.41
N SER A 25 -12.05 -10.57 4.26
CA SER A 25 -11.75 -11.91 4.83
C SER A 25 -10.46 -11.98 5.64
N PHE A 26 -10.08 -10.88 6.27
CA PHE A 26 -9.02 -10.94 7.27
C PHE A 26 -9.49 -11.73 8.49
N GLN A 27 -8.53 -12.28 9.21
CA GLN A 27 -8.77 -12.98 10.47
C GLN A 27 -8.41 -12.07 11.64
N THR A 28 -9.20 -12.10 12.69
CA THR A 28 -8.85 -11.49 13.97
C THR A 28 -7.62 -12.15 14.55
N LEU A 29 -6.70 -11.36 15.07
CA LEU A 29 -5.56 -11.88 15.81
C LEU A 29 -5.77 -11.58 17.31
N ASP A 30 -6.26 -12.56 18.06
CA ASP A 30 -6.61 -12.39 19.48
C ASP A 30 -5.38 -12.43 20.40
N ASP A 31 -4.34 -13.13 20.02
CA ASP A 31 -3.11 -13.27 20.80
C ASP A 31 -1.96 -12.45 20.23
N TYR A 32 -1.88 -11.19 20.66
CA TYR A 32 -0.77 -10.29 20.32
C TYR A 32 0.54 -10.68 21.02
N ALA A 33 0.51 -11.68 21.90
CA ALA A 33 1.67 -12.15 22.64
C ALA A 33 2.73 -12.75 21.71
N LEU A 34 2.33 -13.24 20.54
CA LEU A 34 3.23 -13.87 19.55
C LEU A 34 4.07 -12.86 18.75
N THR A 35 3.74 -11.56 18.83
CA THR A 35 4.49 -10.52 18.13
C THR A 35 4.85 -9.38 19.08
N PRO A 36 6.04 -9.44 19.71
CA PRO A 36 6.50 -8.42 20.66
C PRO A 36 6.54 -6.99 20.10
N SER A 37 6.41 -6.89 18.77
CA SER A 37 6.54 -5.67 17.99
C SER A 37 5.26 -4.88 17.84
N PHE A 38 4.09 -5.45 18.13
CA PHE A 38 2.84 -4.70 18.00
C PHE A 38 2.61 -3.82 19.21
N PRO A 39 2.09 -2.60 19.04
CA PRO A 39 1.59 -1.82 20.15
C PRO A 39 0.58 -2.65 20.95
N GLY A 40 0.76 -2.79 22.25
CA GLY A 40 -0.08 -3.65 23.09
C GLY A 40 -1.54 -3.21 23.07
N ARG A 41 -2.46 -4.18 23.10
CA ARG A 41 -3.90 -3.92 23.28
C ARG A 41 -4.10 -3.23 24.61
N GLY A 42 -4.63 -2.00 24.56
CA GLY A 42 -4.95 -1.27 25.78
C GLY A 42 -3.73 -0.89 26.63
N ASP A 43 -2.64 -0.46 25.98
CA ASP A 43 -1.58 0.25 26.70
C ASP A 43 -2.21 1.50 27.32
N LYS A 44 -2.56 1.37 28.60
CA LYS A 44 -3.16 2.45 29.39
C LYS A 44 -2.27 3.70 29.41
N ALA A 45 -0.97 3.54 29.18
CA ALA A 45 -0.02 4.64 29.11
C ALA A 45 -0.13 5.42 27.79
N SER A 46 -0.54 4.78 26.68
CA SER A 46 -0.67 5.45 25.37
C SER A 46 -2.03 6.07 25.14
N HIS A 47 -3.04 5.80 25.97
CA HIS A 47 -4.44 6.21 25.77
C HIS A 47 -4.98 5.84 24.37
N THR A 48 -4.61 4.65 23.89
CA THR A 48 -4.87 4.16 22.53
C THR A 48 -5.52 2.79 22.58
N HIS A 49 -6.59 2.59 21.80
CA HIS A 49 -7.18 1.28 21.55
C HIS A 49 -6.61 0.71 20.25
N THR A 50 -6.15 -0.54 20.27
CA THR A 50 -5.51 -1.19 19.13
C THR A 50 -6.14 -2.54 18.85
N GLU A 51 -6.44 -2.79 17.57
CA GLU A 51 -6.87 -4.06 17.01
C GLU A 51 -5.86 -4.52 15.95
N VAL A 52 -5.77 -5.84 15.72
CA VAL A 52 -4.91 -6.41 14.68
C VAL A 52 -5.68 -7.43 13.86
N VAL A 53 -5.49 -7.35 12.54
CA VAL A 53 -6.04 -8.30 11.58
C VAL A 53 -4.94 -8.89 10.72
N LYS A 54 -5.13 -10.14 10.27
CA LYS A 54 -4.16 -10.90 9.49
C LYS A 54 -4.81 -11.56 8.28
N SER A 55 -4.12 -11.57 7.13
CA SER A 55 -4.42 -12.46 6.00
C SER A 55 -3.12 -12.85 5.31
N GLY A 56 -2.86 -14.15 5.20
CA GLY A 56 -1.57 -14.65 4.70
C GLY A 56 -0.39 -14.09 5.51
N SER A 57 0.54 -13.42 4.85
CA SER A 57 1.67 -12.73 5.48
C SER A 57 1.40 -11.27 5.83
N VAL A 58 0.18 -10.77 5.58
CA VAL A 58 -0.20 -9.38 5.80
C VAL A 58 -0.74 -9.20 7.20
N TYR A 59 -0.16 -8.27 7.96
CA TYR A 59 -0.64 -7.84 9.27
C TYR A 59 -0.97 -6.36 9.22
N PHE A 60 -2.21 -6.00 9.57
CA PHE A 60 -2.62 -4.62 9.76
C PHE A 60 -2.90 -4.35 11.23
N VAL A 61 -2.25 -3.33 11.75
CA VAL A 61 -2.46 -2.80 13.11
C VAL A 61 -3.35 -1.57 12.97
N LEU A 62 -4.43 -1.52 13.74
CA LEU A 62 -5.44 -0.46 13.66
C LEU A 62 -5.52 0.18 15.05
N SER A 63 -5.19 1.46 15.16
CA SER A 63 -5.24 2.16 16.44
C SER A 63 -6.16 3.36 16.39
N SER A 64 -6.98 3.51 17.43
CA SER A 64 -7.89 4.64 17.64
C SER A 64 -7.65 5.31 19.00
N PRO A 65 -8.02 6.60 19.15
CA PRO A 65 -7.78 7.33 20.39
C PRO A 65 -8.77 6.91 21.48
N ILE A 66 -8.28 6.71 22.71
CA ILE A 66 -9.12 6.62 23.91
C ILE A 66 -9.27 8.01 24.55
N SER A 67 -8.29 8.88 24.38
CA SER A 67 -8.33 10.27 24.88
C SER A 67 -7.80 11.25 23.84
N SER A 68 -8.15 12.53 24.00
CA SER A 68 -7.67 13.63 23.16
C SER A 68 -6.15 13.86 23.24
N THR A 69 -5.49 13.35 24.26
CA THR A 69 -4.04 13.46 24.45
C THR A 69 -3.26 12.32 23.81
N SER A 70 -3.93 11.31 23.25
CA SER A 70 -3.26 10.19 22.60
C SER A 70 -2.50 10.63 21.34
N PRO A 71 -1.42 9.95 20.97
CA PRO A 71 -0.73 10.20 19.71
C PRO A 71 -1.66 10.05 18.48
N VAL A 72 -2.63 9.12 18.57
CA VAL A 72 -3.63 8.91 17.51
C VAL A 72 -4.54 10.13 17.37
N ALA A 73 -5.04 10.69 18.47
CA ALA A 73 -5.86 11.90 18.44
C ALA A 73 -5.09 13.08 17.84
N GLN A 74 -3.82 13.25 18.22
CA GLN A 74 -2.96 14.31 17.70
C GLN A 74 -2.75 14.16 16.18
N TYR A 75 -2.54 12.94 15.71
CA TYR A 75 -2.42 12.66 14.27
C TYR A 75 -3.73 12.96 13.53
N LEU A 76 -4.87 12.44 14.00
CA LEU A 76 -6.17 12.63 13.34
C LEU A 76 -6.66 14.08 13.35
N HIS A 77 -6.14 14.91 14.23
CA HIS A 77 -6.37 16.36 14.18
C HIS A 77 -5.67 17.01 12.97
N GLN A 78 -4.50 16.49 12.59
CA GLN A 78 -3.66 17.04 11.53
C GLN A 78 -3.88 16.35 10.18
N HIS A 79 -4.19 15.06 10.18
CA HIS A 79 -4.35 14.20 9.02
C HIS A 79 -5.66 13.42 9.07
N PRO A 80 -6.21 13.00 7.93
CA PRO A 80 -7.28 12.00 7.90
C PRO A 80 -6.74 10.63 8.34
N PRO A 81 -7.63 9.63 8.53
CA PRO A 81 -7.22 8.25 8.72
C PRO A 81 -6.26 7.78 7.62
N GLY A 82 -5.26 7.01 8.00
CA GLY A 82 -4.26 6.54 7.05
C GLY A 82 -3.14 5.74 7.69
N VAL A 83 -2.16 5.38 6.86
CA VAL A 83 -0.96 4.64 7.26
C VAL A 83 0.03 5.59 7.95
N VAL A 84 0.41 5.25 9.17
CA VAL A 84 1.37 6.03 9.97
C VAL A 84 2.71 5.34 10.13
N ASP A 85 2.75 4.02 9.94
CA ASP A 85 3.97 3.23 10.11
C ASP A 85 3.96 2.03 9.16
N VAL A 86 5.06 1.85 8.44
CA VAL A 86 5.35 0.62 7.70
C VAL A 86 6.55 -0.02 8.39
N ALA A 87 6.31 -1.12 9.10
CA ALA A 87 7.34 -1.81 9.85
C ALA A 87 8.11 -2.78 8.96
N PHE A 88 9.43 -2.75 9.06
CA PHE A 88 10.32 -3.65 8.33
C PHE A 88 11.07 -4.58 9.27
N GLU A 89 11.06 -5.87 8.96
CA GLU A 89 12.01 -6.81 9.52
C GLU A 89 13.33 -6.69 8.76
N VAL A 90 14.41 -6.47 9.49
CA VAL A 90 15.75 -6.18 8.95
C VAL A 90 16.79 -7.14 9.54
N GLU A 91 17.89 -7.34 8.83
CA GLU A 91 18.97 -8.22 9.28
C GLU A 91 19.94 -7.54 10.26
N ASN A 92 20.16 -6.23 10.09
CA ASN A 92 21.12 -5.47 10.92
C ASN A 92 20.56 -4.09 11.27
N LEU A 93 19.83 -4.05 12.39
CA LEU A 93 19.24 -2.81 12.90
C LEU A 93 20.32 -1.76 13.25
N SER A 94 21.44 -2.19 13.82
CA SER A 94 22.50 -1.27 14.25
C SER A 94 23.13 -0.54 13.07
N ALA A 95 23.32 -1.21 11.94
CA ALA A 95 23.83 -0.60 10.72
C ALA A 95 22.86 0.47 10.19
N ILE A 96 21.56 0.14 10.10
CA ILE A 96 20.53 1.08 9.63
C ILE A 96 20.43 2.30 10.54
N ILE A 97 20.45 2.13 11.85
CA ILE A 97 20.41 3.25 12.81
C ILE A 97 21.67 4.13 12.71
N THR A 98 22.82 3.54 12.41
CA THR A 98 24.06 4.31 12.15
C THR A 98 23.90 5.17 10.90
N GLN A 99 23.37 4.61 9.81
CA GLN A 99 23.07 5.35 8.59
C GLN A 99 22.01 6.44 8.83
N ALA A 100 20.93 6.10 9.53
CA ALA A 100 19.88 7.06 9.89
C ALA A 100 20.47 8.29 10.61
N LYS A 101 21.36 8.08 11.59
CA LYS A 101 22.07 9.18 12.27
C LYS A 101 22.96 9.98 11.34
N ALA A 102 23.75 9.29 10.48
CA ALA A 102 24.68 9.94 9.55
C ALA A 102 23.96 10.84 8.52
N TYR A 103 22.76 10.44 8.09
CA TYR A 103 21.95 11.18 7.13
C TYR A 103 20.85 12.05 7.80
N GLY A 104 20.92 12.26 9.12
CA GLY A 104 20.04 13.19 9.86
C GLY A 104 18.59 12.75 9.99
N ALA A 105 18.26 11.45 9.84
CA ALA A 105 16.93 10.97 10.10
C ALA A 105 16.57 11.04 11.58
N LYS A 106 15.35 11.44 11.89
CA LYS A 106 14.88 11.55 13.26
C LYS A 106 14.56 10.16 13.83
N ILE A 107 15.29 9.75 14.85
CA ILE A 107 15.03 8.51 15.58
C ILE A 107 14.09 8.86 16.74
N ILE A 108 12.84 8.35 16.69
CA ILE A 108 11.83 8.61 17.72
C ILE A 108 11.80 7.53 18.81
N GLN A 109 12.28 6.32 18.47
CA GLN A 109 12.53 5.26 19.44
C GLN A 109 13.92 4.69 19.17
N PRO A 110 14.88 4.89 20.08
CA PRO A 110 16.21 4.32 19.95
C PRO A 110 16.16 2.79 20.03
N PRO A 111 17.22 2.09 19.57
CA PRO A 111 17.26 0.62 19.65
C PRO A 111 16.99 0.14 21.08
N GLN A 112 16.00 -0.72 21.21
CA GLN A 112 15.58 -1.35 22.45
C GLN A 112 15.50 -2.86 22.24
N GLN A 113 15.89 -3.62 23.27
CA GLN A 113 15.69 -5.07 23.28
C GLN A 113 14.37 -5.37 23.96
N CYS A 114 13.49 -6.05 23.25
CA CYS A 114 12.21 -6.54 23.75
C CYS A 114 12.30 -8.04 23.90
N GLN A 115 12.22 -8.52 25.14
CA GLN A 115 12.16 -9.95 25.42
C GLN A 115 10.70 -10.31 25.66
N LYS A 116 10.11 -11.13 24.78
CA LYS A 116 8.77 -11.66 24.96
C LYS A 116 8.73 -13.09 24.44
N ASP A 117 8.22 -13.99 25.26
CA ASP A 117 7.94 -15.41 24.92
C ASP A 117 9.10 -16.17 24.23
N LYS A 118 10.35 -15.99 24.73
CA LYS A 118 11.58 -16.60 24.21
C LYS A 118 12.10 -16.03 22.87
N LEU A 119 11.49 -14.96 22.33
CA LEU A 119 12.02 -14.26 21.17
C LEU A 119 12.72 -12.99 21.65
N ASP A 120 14.01 -12.88 21.36
CA ASP A 120 14.77 -11.65 21.52
C ASP A 120 14.62 -10.84 20.23
N ILE A 121 13.91 -9.71 20.33
CA ILE A 121 13.71 -8.77 19.21
C ILE A 121 14.34 -7.45 19.60
N LYS A 122 15.24 -6.95 18.76
CA LYS A 122 15.65 -5.54 18.82
C LYS A 122 14.74 -4.73 17.92
N GLN A 123 14.27 -3.60 18.43
CA GLN A 123 13.43 -2.67 17.66
C GLN A 123 13.91 -1.24 17.80
N ALA A 124 13.70 -0.46 16.75
CA ALA A 124 13.84 0.99 16.76
C ALA A 124 12.79 1.61 15.85
N LYS A 125 12.54 2.92 16.00
CA LYS A 125 11.59 3.62 15.14
C LYS A 125 12.18 4.93 14.65
N ILE A 126 12.10 5.14 13.34
CA ILE A 126 12.59 6.34 12.66
C ILE A 126 11.44 7.04 11.94
N ILE A 127 11.54 8.34 11.76
CA ILE A 127 10.66 9.10 10.89
C ILE A 127 11.27 9.08 9.49
N ALA A 128 10.47 8.63 8.52
CA ALA A 128 10.78 8.65 7.11
C ALA A 128 10.21 9.90 6.42
N TRP A 129 10.22 9.89 5.09
CA TRP A 129 9.72 11.01 4.29
C TRP A 129 8.23 11.23 4.53
N GLY A 130 7.82 12.50 4.66
CA GLY A 130 6.43 12.87 4.86
C GLY A 130 5.85 12.55 6.23
N GLY A 131 6.69 12.25 7.23
CA GLY A 131 6.22 11.94 8.58
C GLY A 131 5.77 10.49 8.78
N VAL A 132 5.76 9.67 7.73
CA VAL A 132 5.54 8.22 7.87
C VAL A 132 6.65 7.64 8.72
N CYS A 133 6.30 6.77 9.67
CA CYS A 133 7.29 6.09 10.49
C CYS A 133 7.72 4.76 9.86
N HIS A 134 8.95 4.35 10.15
CA HIS A 134 9.40 2.99 9.96
C HIS A 134 9.85 2.39 11.29
N THR A 135 9.08 1.42 11.77
CA THR A 135 9.54 0.54 12.85
C THR A 135 10.44 -0.52 12.24
N LEU A 136 11.65 -0.63 12.76
CA LEU A 136 12.67 -1.58 12.32
C LEU A 136 12.80 -2.68 13.36
N LEU A 137 12.73 -3.93 12.92
CA LEU A 137 12.70 -5.12 13.78
C LEU A 137 13.82 -6.06 13.37
N GLU A 138 14.73 -6.36 14.28
CA GLU A 138 15.76 -7.40 14.11
C GLU A 138 15.43 -8.55 15.02
N LYS A 139 15.04 -9.70 14.44
CA LYS A 139 14.81 -10.94 15.18
C LYS A 139 16.13 -11.68 15.34
N GLN A 140 16.53 -11.97 16.58
CA GLN A 140 17.63 -12.90 16.82
C GLN A 140 17.14 -14.32 16.53
N LEU A 141 17.77 -14.97 15.55
CA LEU A 141 17.41 -16.31 15.09
C LEU A 141 17.70 -17.35 16.19
N SER A 142 16.70 -17.72 16.94
CA SER A 142 16.66 -19.01 17.63
C SER A 142 15.66 -19.93 16.90
N GLY A 143 16.11 -20.48 15.76
CA GLY A 143 15.34 -21.44 14.96
C GLY A 143 14.55 -20.79 13.81
N LYS A 144 14.70 -21.35 12.61
CA LYS A 144 13.89 -21.02 11.44
C LYS A 144 12.44 -21.42 11.70
N THR A 145 11.62 -20.48 12.12
CA THR A 145 10.16 -20.65 12.00
C THR A 145 9.81 -20.37 10.54
N ILE A 146 9.76 -21.42 9.73
CA ILE A 146 9.05 -21.35 8.45
C ILE A 146 7.58 -21.26 8.85
N GLU A 147 7.04 -20.06 8.87
CA GLU A 147 5.59 -19.86 8.95
C GLU A 147 5.02 -20.43 7.64
N ASN A 148 4.48 -21.65 7.70
CA ASN A 148 3.70 -22.21 6.59
C ASN A 148 2.40 -21.41 6.50
N TYR A 149 2.40 -20.42 5.61
CA TYR A 149 1.18 -19.69 5.29
C TYR A 149 0.21 -20.65 4.61
N SER A 150 -0.99 -20.78 5.16
CA SER A 150 -2.07 -21.54 4.53
C SER A 150 -2.37 -20.91 3.17
N SER A 151 -2.26 -21.70 2.10
CA SER A 151 -2.61 -21.28 0.73
C SER A 151 -4.11 -20.96 0.55
N SER A 152 -4.90 -21.03 1.62
CA SER A 152 -6.35 -20.87 1.60
C SER A 152 -6.85 -19.44 1.84
N THR A 153 -5.96 -18.50 2.16
CA THR A 153 -6.38 -17.10 2.40
C THR A 153 -6.47 -16.30 1.10
N PRO A 154 -7.51 -15.46 0.90
CA PRO A 154 -7.66 -14.66 -0.32
C PRO A 154 -6.48 -13.73 -0.58
N ILE A 155 -5.90 -13.16 0.45
CA ILE A 155 -4.77 -12.25 0.41
C ILE A 155 -3.55 -12.99 0.96
N GLN A 156 -2.48 -13.02 0.18
CA GLN A 156 -1.27 -13.81 0.49
C GLN A 156 -0.14 -12.97 1.04
N GLY A 157 0.02 -11.73 0.52
CA GLY A 157 1.13 -10.86 0.86
C GLY A 157 0.90 -9.43 0.40
N ILE A 158 1.84 -8.55 0.74
CA ILE A 158 1.95 -7.21 0.18
C ILE A 158 2.91 -7.29 -1.01
N ASP A 159 2.45 -6.84 -2.19
CA ASP A 159 3.25 -6.77 -3.40
C ASP A 159 4.10 -5.50 -3.42
N HIS A 160 3.47 -4.35 -3.18
CA HIS A 160 4.16 -3.07 -3.07
C HIS A 160 3.36 -2.06 -2.24
N ILE A 161 4.05 -0.98 -1.82
CA ILE A 161 3.46 0.13 -1.05
C ILE A 161 3.86 1.43 -1.74
N VAL A 162 2.91 2.32 -1.95
CA VAL A 162 3.13 3.56 -2.71
C VAL A 162 3.10 4.78 -1.81
N LEU A 163 4.18 5.56 -1.87
CA LEU A 163 4.36 6.82 -1.17
C LEU A 163 4.14 7.99 -2.13
N ASN A 164 3.25 8.91 -1.79
CA ASN A 164 3.11 10.17 -2.49
C ASN A 164 3.86 11.29 -1.76
N VAL A 165 4.59 12.09 -2.54
CA VAL A 165 5.38 13.22 -2.04
C VAL A 165 5.07 14.51 -2.81
N PRO A 166 5.25 15.70 -2.21
CA PRO A 166 5.06 16.99 -2.87
C PRO A 166 5.94 17.17 -4.11
N LEU A 167 5.55 18.12 -4.95
CA LEU A 167 6.37 18.57 -6.07
C LEU A 167 7.75 19.03 -5.58
N GLY A 168 8.81 18.49 -6.18
CA GLY A 168 10.19 18.76 -5.78
C GLY A 168 10.78 17.77 -4.78
N ASP A 169 9.94 17.00 -4.07
CA ASP A 169 10.39 16.08 -3.02
C ASP A 169 10.77 14.67 -3.54
N LEU A 170 10.51 14.36 -4.82
CA LEU A 170 10.78 13.01 -5.36
C LEU A 170 12.25 12.62 -5.19
N LYS A 171 13.18 13.46 -5.65
CA LYS A 171 14.62 13.17 -5.57
C LYS A 171 15.14 13.10 -4.12
N PRO A 172 14.80 14.05 -3.23
CA PRO A 172 15.14 13.94 -1.81
C PRO A 172 14.59 12.69 -1.13
N ALA A 173 13.34 12.30 -1.41
CA ALA A 173 12.74 11.09 -0.86
C ALA A 173 13.46 9.83 -1.34
N VAL A 174 13.77 9.72 -2.64
CA VAL A 174 14.57 8.64 -3.22
C VAL A 174 15.92 8.53 -2.51
N ALA A 175 16.64 9.66 -2.37
CA ALA A 175 17.91 9.70 -1.68
C ALA A 175 17.83 9.26 -0.21
N TRP A 176 16.75 9.60 0.48
CA TRP A 176 16.50 9.18 1.86
C TRP A 176 16.40 7.65 1.97
N TYR A 177 15.55 7.02 1.15
CA TYR A 177 15.37 5.56 1.14
C TYR A 177 16.64 4.82 0.71
N GLN A 178 17.37 5.38 -0.27
CA GLN A 178 18.63 4.82 -0.74
C GLN A 178 19.71 4.85 0.34
N ASN A 179 19.92 5.99 0.96
CA ASN A 179 21.03 6.20 1.89
C ASN A 179 20.81 5.56 3.27
N ILE A 180 19.54 5.44 3.71
CA ILE A 180 19.23 4.97 5.06
C ILE A 180 18.84 3.49 5.06
N LEU A 181 17.95 3.09 4.16
CA LEU A 181 17.45 1.72 4.11
C LEU A 181 18.09 0.86 3.01
N GLY A 182 18.99 1.45 2.19
CA GLY A 182 19.70 0.74 1.15
C GLY A 182 18.86 0.39 -0.08
N PHE A 183 17.64 0.94 -0.20
CA PHE A 183 16.80 0.73 -1.37
C PHE A 183 17.49 1.22 -2.64
N GLN A 184 17.28 0.52 -3.75
CA GLN A 184 17.88 0.87 -5.05
C GLN A 184 16.82 1.44 -5.99
N PRO A 185 17.05 2.59 -6.63
CA PRO A 185 16.17 3.11 -7.66
C PRO A 185 16.22 2.19 -8.89
N GLN A 186 15.05 1.82 -9.42
CA GLN A 186 14.96 0.99 -10.63
C GLN A 186 14.21 1.72 -11.74
N GLN A 187 12.90 1.52 -11.85
CA GLN A 187 12.10 2.05 -12.95
C GLN A 187 11.64 3.49 -12.66
N ILE A 188 11.63 4.31 -13.72
CA ILE A 188 11.05 5.65 -13.71
C ILE A 188 9.85 5.64 -14.64
N PHE A 189 8.72 6.17 -14.16
CA PHE A 189 7.53 6.36 -14.97
C PHE A 189 7.17 7.85 -15.03
N ASN A 190 6.88 8.31 -16.23
CA ASN A 190 6.26 9.60 -16.48
C ASN A 190 4.90 9.32 -17.10
N ILE A 191 3.85 9.42 -16.30
CA ILE A 191 2.50 9.07 -16.71
C ILE A 191 1.73 10.35 -16.97
N GLN A 192 1.15 10.46 -18.16
CA GLN A 192 0.42 11.64 -18.61
C GLN A 192 -0.85 11.26 -19.35
N THR A 193 -1.92 11.98 -19.02
CA THR A 193 -3.17 12.05 -19.77
C THR A 193 -3.36 13.48 -20.30
N PRO A 194 -4.41 13.76 -21.08
CA PRO A 194 -4.74 15.15 -21.43
C PRO A 194 -5.07 16.03 -20.22
N LEU A 195 -5.47 15.45 -19.08
CA LEU A 195 -5.97 16.19 -17.92
C LEU A 195 -4.93 16.30 -16.79
N SER A 196 -4.08 15.29 -16.62
CA SER A 196 -3.15 15.25 -15.49
C SER A 196 -1.85 14.51 -15.80
N ALA A 197 -0.83 14.68 -14.94
CA ALA A 197 0.44 13.97 -15.04
C ALA A 197 1.09 13.75 -13.68
N LEU A 198 1.91 12.69 -13.60
CA LEU A 198 2.74 12.38 -12.43
C LEU A 198 4.12 11.85 -12.85
N HIS A 199 5.07 11.96 -11.94
CA HIS A 199 6.36 11.28 -11.99
C HIS A 199 6.41 10.21 -10.90
N SER A 200 6.94 9.04 -11.22
CA SER A 200 7.13 7.93 -10.30
C SER A 200 8.53 7.37 -10.39
N GLN A 201 9.15 7.09 -9.25
CA GLN A 201 10.40 6.35 -9.14
C GLN A 201 10.17 5.12 -8.28
N VAL A 202 10.37 3.94 -8.85
CA VAL A 202 10.30 2.70 -8.09
C VAL A 202 11.60 2.49 -7.32
N MET A 203 11.48 2.25 -6.03
CA MET A 203 12.56 1.86 -5.14
C MET A 203 12.39 0.38 -4.77
N VAL A 204 13.48 -0.38 -4.75
CA VAL A 204 13.47 -1.81 -4.42
C VAL A 204 14.46 -2.09 -3.30
N SER A 205 14.05 -2.89 -2.32
CA SER A 205 14.91 -3.30 -1.20
C SER A 205 16.15 -4.06 -1.68
N PRO A 206 17.25 -4.11 -0.90
CA PRO A 206 18.50 -4.74 -1.31
C PRO A 206 18.37 -6.19 -1.78
N ASP A 207 17.43 -6.94 -1.19
CA ASP A 207 17.14 -8.33 -1.53
C ASP A 207 16.03 -8.51 -2.58
N GLY A 208 15.47 -7.41 -3.09
CA GLY A 208 14.41 -7.43 -4.10
C GLY A 208 13.00 -7.77 -3.57
N SER A 209 12.84 -7.97 -2.28
CA SER A 209 11.59 -8.46 -1.68
C SER A 209 10.51 -7.38 -1.49
N ILE A 210 10.91 -6.10 -1.42
CA ILE A 210 9.99 -4.97 -1.20
C ILE A 210 10.12 -3.98 -2.34
N GLN A 211 8.99 -3.58 -2.90
CA GLN A 211 8.89 -2.52 -3.90
C GLN A 211 8.15 -1.33 -3.29
N LEU A 212 8.71 -0.14 -3.47
CA LEU A 212 8.20 1.12 -2.94
C LEU A 212 8.21 2.19 -4.05
N PRO A 213 7.17 2.29 -4.90
CA PRO A 213 7.01 3.42 -5.79
C PRO A 213 6.82 4.72 -5.00
N ILE A 214 7.56 5.76 -5.38
CA ILE A 214 7.43 7.12 -4.84
C ILE A 214 6.92 8.00 -5.96
N ASN A 215 5.74 8.61 -5.75
CA ASN A 215 5.08 9.43 -6.75
C ASN A 215 5.11 10.91 -6.36
N SER A 216 5.29 11.78 -7.34
CA SER A 216 5.08 13.22 -7.19
C SER A 216 4.17 13.76 -8.29
N PRO A 217 3.37 14.82 -8.03
CA PRO A 217 2.56 15.44 -9.06
C PRO A 217 3.45 16.09 -10.11
N ALA A 218 3.06 16.01 -11.40
CA ALA A 218 3.67 16.78 -12.49
C ALA A 218 2.76 17.93 -12.94
N THR A 219 1.47 17.89 -12.58
CA THR A 219 0.49 18.94 -12.84
C THR A 219 -0.34 19.24 -11.58
N PRO A 220 -0.87 20.46 -11.42
CA PRO A 220 -1.74 20.80 -10.27
C PRO A 220 -3.01 19.96 -10.17
N ASN A 221 -3.51 19.44 -11.29
CA ASN A 221 -4.72 18.62 -11.37
C ASN A 221 -4.45 17.13 -11.16
N SER A 222 -3.19 16.76 -10.88
CA SER A 222 -2.80 15.38 -10.65
C SER A 222 -3.56 14.77 -9.47
N GLN A 223 -3.97 13.52 -9.59
CA GLN A 223 -4.50 12.72 -8.48
C GLN A 223 -3.53 12.66 -7.28
N ILE A 224 -2.22 12.79 -7.53
CA ILE A 224 -1.22 12.87 -6.46
C ILE A 224 -1.38 14.17 -5.70
N GLN A 225 -1.65 15.30 -6.39
CA GLN A 225 -1.91 16.58 -5.74
C GLN A 225 -3.23 16.56 -4.95
N GLU A 226 -4.28 15.90 -5.48
CA GLU A 226 -5.54 15.69 -4.73
C GLU A 226 -5.28 14.94 -3.43
N PHE A 227 -4.52 13.83 -3.51
CA PHE A 227 -4.10 13.08 -2.32
C PHE A 227 -3.36 13.96 -1.33
N LEU A 228 -2.34 14.71 -1.77
CA LEU A 228 -1.54 15.56 -0.89
C LEU A 228 -2.37 16.63 -0.19
N ASN A 229 -3.35 17.21 -0.88
CA ASN A 229 -4.27 18.19 -0.33
C ASN A 229 -5.19 17.55 0.72
N ALA A 230 -5.79 16.41 0.40
CA ALA A 230 -6.70 15.69 1.28
C ALA A 230 -5.98 15.09 2.49
N ASN A 231 -4.79 14.52 2.30
CA ASN A 231 -3.94 13.96 3.35
C ASN A 231 -3.23 15.03 4.19
N ARG A 232 -3.24 16.29 3.72
CA ARG A 232 -2.51 17.43 4.32
C ARG A 232 -1.01 17.19 4.37
N GLY A 233 -0.45 16.60 3.31
CA GLY A 233 0.97 16.31 3.16
C GLY A 233 1.26 14.97 2.51
N ALA A 234 2.54 14.59 2.48
CA ALA A 234 2.99 13.30 1.97
C ALA A 234 2.42 12.14 2.80
N GLY A 235 2.34 10.95 2.21
CA GLY A 235 1.87 9.76 2.90
C GLY A 235 1.70 8.55 1.98
N ILE A 236 1.33 7.42 2.55
CA ILE A 236 1.07 6.19 1.82
C ILE A 236 -0.31 6.31 1.15
N GLN A 237 -0.31 6.26 -0.19
CA GLN A 237 -1.54 6.37 -0.99
C GLN A 237 -2.24 5.02 -1.13
N HIS A 238 -1.49 3.95 -1.41
CA HIS A 238 -2.08 2.64 -1.54
C HIS A 238 -1.11 1.51 -1.19
N ILE A 239 -1.70 0.35 -0.97
CA ILE A 239 -1.01 -0.91 -0.77
C ILE A 239 -1.57 -1.90 -1.78
N ALA A 240 -0.68 -2.53 -2.55
CA ALA A 240 -1.03 -3.62 -3.43
C ALA A 240 -0.98 -4.95 -2.67
N LEU A 241 -2.11 -5.66 -2.66
CA LEU A 241 -2.32 -6.93 -1.99
C LEU A 241 -2.29 -8.07 -3.00
N GLN A 242 -1.39 -9.01 -2.78
CA GLN A 242 -1.22 -10.17 -3.66
C GLN A 242 -2.31 -11.21 -3.42
N THR A 243 -2.88 -11.72 -4.50
CA THR A 243 -3.86 -12.82 -4.51
C THR A 243 -3.52 -13.85 -5.58
N SER A 244 -3.98 -15.09 -5.39
CA SER A 244 -3.77 -16.20 -6.36
C SER A 244 -4.97 -16.45 -7.29
N ASP A 245 -6.13 -15.86 -7.00
CA ASP A 245 -7.35 -15.95 -7.81
C ASP A 245 -8.13 -14.63 -7.71
N ILE A 246 -7.64 -13.64 -8.45
CA ILE A 246 -8.22 -12.29 -8.41
C ILE A 246 -9.68 -12.28 -8.87
N ILE A 247 -10.05 -13.12 -9.84
CA ILE A 247 -11.42 -13.14 -10.39
C ILE A 247 -12.43 -13.55 -9.30
N SER A 248 -12.15 -14.64 -8.59
CA SER A 248 -13.04 -15.17 -7.55
C SER A 248 -13.04 -14.28 -6.32
N HIS A 249 -11.85 -13.83 -5.88
CA HIS A 249 -11.74 -13.00 -4.68
C HIS A 249 -12.38 -11.62 -4.87
N ILE A 250 -12.21 -10.98 -6.02
CA ILE A 250 -12.88 -9.70 -6.30
C ILE A 250 -14.39 -9.85 -6.39
N ALA A 251 -14.90 -10.95 -6.98
CA ALA A 251 -16.34 -11.23 -6.95
C ALA A 251 -16.86 -11.36 -5.51
N GLN A 252 -16.12 -12.06 -4.64
CA GLN A 252 -16.45 -12.19 -3.23
C GLN A 252 -16.43 -10.85 -2.49
N PHE A 253 -15.38 -10.03 -2.67
CA PHE A 253 -15.26 -8.72 -2.02
C PHE A 253 -16.35 -7.75 -2.47
N ARG A 254 -16.72 -7.74 -3.76
CA ARG A 254 -17.88 -6.97 -4.26
C ARG A 254 -19.19 -7.40 -3.60
N ASN A 255 -19.43 -8.70 -3.49
CA ASN A 255 -20.64 -9.23 -2.84
C ASN A 255 -20.72 -8.85 -1.34
N ARG A 256 -19.57 -8.56 -0.74
CA ARG A 256 -19.45 -8.08 0.64
C ARG A 256 -19.42 -6.55 0.75
N GLY A 257 -19.66 -5.82 -0.34
CA GLY A 257 -19.78 -4.36 -0.33
C GLY A 257 -18.52 -3.57 -0.60
N VAL A 258 -17.40 -4.19 -0.98
CA VAL A 258 -16.21 -3.44 -1.39
C VAL A 258 -16.46 -2.73 -2.71
N CYS A 259 -16.23 -1.42 -2.74
CA CYS A 259 -16.35 -0.59 -3.94
C CYS A 259 -15.00 -0.51 -4.67
N PHE A 260 -15.04 -0.69 -5.99
CA PHE A 260 -13.86 -0.63 -6.87
C PHE A 260 -13.99 0.50 -7.87
N LEU A 261 -12.86 0.98 -8.37
CA LEU A 261 -12.83 1.98 -9.44
C LEU A 261 -13.54 1.45 -10.69
N PRO A 262 -14.39 2.26 -11.35
CA PRO A 262 -15.09 1.86 -12.56
C PRO A 262 -14.13 1.89 -13.76
N ILE A 263 -13.90 0.75 -14.41
CA ILE A 263 -13.16 0.69 -15.66
C ILE A 263 -14.15 0.73 -16.83
N SER A 264 -13.84 1.55 -17.84
CA SER A 264 -14.67 1.73 -19.03
C SER A 264 -14.88 0.41 -19.79
N GLN A 265 -16.07 0.22 -20.35
CA GLN A 265 -16.36 -0.94 -21.20
C GLN A 265 -15.50 -0.93 -22.48
N SER A 266 -15.12 0.23 -22.98
CA SER A 266 -14.23 0.37 -24.13
C SER A 266 -12.87 -0.28 -23.93
N TYR A 267 -12.34 -0.30 -22.69
CA TYR A 267 -11.10 -1.01 -22.36
C TYR A 267 -11.20 -2.50 -22.75
N TYR A 268 -12.28 -3.18 -22.38
CA TYR A 268 -12.46 -4.62 -22.66
C TYR A 268 -12.76 -4.90 -24.13
N THR A 269 -13.46 -3.98 -24.81
CA THR A 269 -13.68 -4.06 -26.26
C THR A 269 -12.35 -3.96 -27.01
N ASN A 270 -11.48 -3.03 -26.62
CA ASN A 270 -10.15 -2.89 -27.20
C ASN A 270 -9.26 -4.09 -26.86
N LEU A 271 -9.34 -4.60 -25.63
CA LEU A 271 -8.58 -5.78 -25.19
C LEU A 271 -8.95 -7.01 -26.03
N GLN A 272 -10.24 -7.21 -26.35
CA GLN A 272 -10.69 -8.32 -27.20
C GLN A 272 -10.16 -8.26 -28.64
N GLN A 273 -9.83 -7.06 -29.14
CA GLN A 273 -9.32 -6.85 -30.50
C GLN A 273 -7.80 -7.04 -30.58
N GLN A 274 -7.10 -7.15 -29.45
CA GLN A 274 -5.66 -7.33 -29.45
C GLN A 274 -5.28 -8.72 -29.99
N LYS A 275 -4.38 -8.72 -30.95
CA LYS A 275 -3.77 -9.94 -31.45
C LYS A 275 -2.92 -10.57 -30.33
N ASN A 276 -2.99 -11.88 -30.21
CA ASN A 276 -2.22 -12.66 -29.22
C ASN A 276 -2.63 -12.42 -27.76
N LEU A 277 -3.88 -12.04 -27.49
CA LEU A 277 -4.39 -11.98 -26.11
C LEU A 277 -4.28 -13.37 -25.47
N PRO A 278 -3.50 -13.53 -24.37
CA PRO A 278 -3.23 -14.84 -23.79
C PRO A 278 -4.33 -15.30 -22.80
N LEU A 279 -5.57 -14.98 -23.09
CA LEU A 279 -6.75 -15.28 -22.27
C LEU A 279 -7.78 -16.10 -23.04
N LYS A 280 -8.38 -17.07 -22.37
CA LYS A 280 -9.52 -17.81 -22.93
C LYS A 280 -10.77 -16.92 -22.95
N PRO A 281 -11.70 -17.10 -23.93
CA PRO A 281 -12.89 -16.25 -24.04
C PRO A 281 -13.75 -16.19 -22.77
N ASN A 282 -13.94 -17.31 -22.08
CA ASN A 282 -14.70 -17.36 -20.82
C ASN A 282 -13.99 -16.62 -19.67
N GLU A 283 -12.67 -16.70 -19.62
CA GLU A 283 -11.88 -15.99 -18.62
C GLU A 283 -11.93 -14.49 -18.85
N LEU A 284 -11.74 -14.05 -20.09
CA LEU A 284 -11.87 -12.64 -20.46
C LEU A 284 -13.26 -12.09 -20.12
N LYS A 285 -14.32 -12.88 -20.33
CA LYS A 285 -15.68 -12.49 -19.91
C LYS A 285 -15.78 -12.27 -18.40
N ASN A 286 -15.16 -13.13 -17.59
CA ASN A 286 -15.16 -13.00 -16.12
C ASN A 286 -14.31 -11.80 -15.67
N ILE A 287 -13.14 -11.59 -16.28
CA ILE A 287 -12.29 -10.43 -16.08
C ILE A 287 -13.05 -9.12 -16.36
N ALA A 288 -13.72 -9.04 -17.50
CA ALA A 288 -14.54 -7.89 -17.88
C ALA A 288 -15.72 -7.66 -16.92
N LYS A 289 -16.37 -8.75 -16.49
CA LYS A 289 -17.44 -8.68 -15.48
C LYS A 289 -16.97 -8.10 -14.16
N GLN A 290 -15.78 -8.48 -13.70
CA GLN A 290 -15.19 -7.99 -12.46
C GLN A 290 -14.44 -6.67 -12.60
N LYS A 291 -14.33 -6.13 -13.82
CA LYS A 291 -13.59 -4.87 -14.09
C LYS A 291 -12.11 -4.94 -13.74
N ILE A 292 -11.50 -6.11 -13.96
CA ILE A 292 -10.07 -6.35 -13.73
C ILE A 292 -9.29 -5.87 -14.95
N LEU A 293 -8.17 -5.21 -14.74
CA LEU A 293 -7.23 -4.77 -15.75
C LEU A 293 -6.22 -5.90 -16.02
N VAL A 294 -5.74 -5.98 -17.26
CA VAL A 294 -4.82 -7.03 -17.73
C VAL A 294 -3.61 -6.40 -18.40
N ASP A 295 -2.43 -6.82 -18.00
CA ASP A 295 -1.17 -6.43 -18.65
C ASP A 295 -0.30 -7.66 -18.93
N TRP A 296 0.39 -7.67 -20.05
CA TRP A 296 1.35 -8.72 -20.43
C TRP A 296 2.37 -8.17 -21.42
N LYS A 297 3.47 -8.89 -21.60
CA LYS A 297 4.48 -8.58 -22.62
C LYS A 297 4.39 -9.60 -23.74
N GLU A 298 4.47 -9.16 -25.00
CA GLU A 298 4.40 -10.04 -26.17
C GLU A 298 5.45 -11.14 -26.17
N ASP A 299 6.64 -10.86 -25.65
CA ASP A 299 7.74 -11.82 -25.56
C ASP A 299 7.48 -12.92 -24.52
N PHE A 300 6.59 -12.68 -23.54
CA PHE A 300 6.23 -13.59 -22.46
C PHE A 300 4.72 -13.61 -22.22
N PRO A 301 3.91 -14.10 -23.18
CA PRO A 301 2.45 -13.97 -23.11
C PRO A 301 1.80 -14.75 -21.96
N SER A 302 2.46 -15.77 -21.41
CA SER A 302 1.98 -16.50 -20.23
C SER A 302 2.14 -15.70 -18.92
N ALA A 303 3.06 -14.74 -18.89
CA ALA A 303 3.31 -13.90 -17.70
C ALA A 303 2.30 -12.75 -17.66
N LEU A 304 1.11 -13.03 -17.09
CA LEU A 304 0.02 -12.08 -16.96
C LEU A 304 0.06 -11.36 -15.61
N LEU A 305 -0.16 -10.05 -15.67
CA LEU A 305 -0.43 -9.23 -14.50
C LEU A 305 -1.90 -8.80 -14.54
N LEU A 306 -2.65 -9.19 -13.53
CA LEU A 306 -4.05 -8.82 -13.34
C LEU A 306 -4.15 -7.90 -12.14
N GLN A 307 -4.86 -6.77 -12.28
CA GLN A 307 -4.95 -5.78 -11.20
C GLN A 307 -6.31 -5.07 -11.18
N ILE A 308 -6.71 -4.65 -9.99
CA ILE A 308 -7.91 -3.83 -9.78
C ILE A 308 -7.73 -2.97 -8.53
N PHE A 309 -8.36 -1.80 -8.50
CA PHE A 309 -8.20 -0.80 -7.46
C PHE A 309 -9.53 -0.54 -6.77
N THR A 310 -9.53 -0.46 -5.44
CA THR A 310 -10.72 0.01 -4.70
C THR A 310 -10.92 1.51 -4.91
N GLN A 311 -12.12 1.98 -4.68
CA GLN A 311 -12.31 3.38 -4.32
C GLN A 311 -11.59 3.65 -2.98
N PRO A 312 -11.31 4.92 -2.63
CA PRO A 312 -10.79 5.24 -1.31
C PRO A 312 -11.63 4.58 -0.22
N ILE A 313 -10.97 3.89 0.72
CA ILE A 313 -11.69 3.17 1.78
C ILE A 313 -12.11 4.10 2.92
N PHE A 314 -11.43 5.23 3.10
CA PHE A 314 -11.79 6.28 4.05
C PHE A 314 -12.69 7.33 3.39
N PRO A 315 -13.41 8.16 4.18
CA PRO A 315 -14.26 9.22 3.64
C PRO A 315 -13.52 10.24 2.76
N GLN A 316 -12.25 10.49 3.06
CA GLN A 316 -11.38 11.36 2.27
C GLN A 316 -10.79 10.59 1.09
N PRO A 317 -10.52 11.25 -0.06
CA PRO A 317 -9.92 10.62 -1.24
C PRO A 317 -8.40 10.41 -1.05
N THR A 318 -8.03 9.64 -0.04
CA THR A 318 -6.64 9.41 0.32
C THR A 318 -6.20 7.98 0.05
N PHE A 319 -6.52 7.05 0.93
CA PHE A 319 -5.98 5.70 0.91
C PHE A 319 -6.93 4.71 0.20
N PHE A 320 -6.36 3.82 -0.63
CA PHE A 320 -7.07 2.72 -1.28
C PHE A 320 -6.21 1.44 -1.35
N PHE A 321 -6.80 0.32 -1.71
CA PHE A 321 -6.10 -0.91 -2.01
C PHE A 321 -6.05 -1.19 -3.50
N GLU A 322 -4.94 -1.77 -3.95
CA GLU A 322 -4.82 -2.51 -5.19
C GLU A 322 -4.87 -4.01 -4.87
N PHE A 323 -5.53 -4.81 -5.68
CA PHE A 323 -5.41 -6.27 -5.69
C PHE A 323 -4.69 -6.69 -6.95
N ILE A 324 -3.68 -7.55 -6.79
CA ILE A 324 -2.80 -7.95 -7.88
C ILE A 324 -2.59 -9.47 -7.89
N GLU A 325 -2.71 -10.06 -9.09
CA GLU A 325 -2.33 -11.44 -9.34
C GLU A 325 -1.22 -11.46 -10.39
N ARG A 326 -0.09 -12.11 -10.07
CA ARG A 326 1.04 -12.30 -10.96
C ARG A 326 1.12 -13.75 -11.38
N ARG A 327 0.78 -14.04 -12.63
CA ARG A 327 0.90 -15.38 -13.23
C ARG A 327 2.27 -15.53 -13.85
N GLU A 328 2.84 -16.76 -13.79
CA GLU A 328 4.13 -17.09 -14.38
C GLU A 328 5.22 -16.03 -14.06
N CYS A 329 5.26 -15.58 -12.81
CA CYS A 329 6.21 -14.58 -12.33
C CYS A 329 6.18 -13.27 -13.13
N ALA A 330 5.01 -12.82 -13.59
CA ALA A 330 4.84 -11.52 -14.26
C ALA A 330 5.49 -10.39 -13.45
N ARG A 331 6.25 -9.53 -14.12
CA ARG A 331 6.97 -8.40 -13.51
C ARG A 331 6.37 -7.08 -13.97
N GLY A 332 6.76 -6.00 -13.33
CA GLY A 332 6.30 -4.63 -13.64
C GLY A 332 5.12 -4.23 -12.77
N PHE A 333 4.51 -3.10 -13.12
CA PHE A 333 3.42 -2.46 -12.37
C PHE A 333 2.14 -2.33 -13.19
N GLY A 334 2.02 -3.08 -14.30
CA GLY A 334 0.89 -2.96 -15.21
C GLY A 334 0.95 -1.69 -16.06
N GLU A 335 2.10 -1.43 -16.65
CA GLU A 335 2.36 -0.24 -17.45
C GLU A 335 1.34 -0.04 -18.58
N GLY A 336 0.88 -1.16 -19.20
CA GLY A 336 -0.18 -1.14 -20.21
C GLY A 336 -1.53 -0.67 -19.69
N ASN A 337 -1.74 -0.73 -18.38
CA ASN A 337 -2.99 -0.33 -17.72
C ASN A 337 -2.97 1.12 -17.18
N PHE A 338 -1.81 1.78 -17.13
CA PHE A 338 -1.68 3.10 -16.51
C PHE A 338 -2.69 4.11 -17.06
N ARG A 339 -2.88 4.13 -18.38
CA ARG A 339 -3.86 5.03 -18.99
C ARG A 339 -5.29 4.76 -18.51
N ALA A 340 -5.71 3.50 -18.52
CA ALA A 340 -7.06 3.12 -18.08
C ALA A 340 -7.30 3.41 -16.60
N LEU A 341 -6.30 3.19 -15.75
CA LEU A 341 -6.34 3.53 -14.34
C LEU A 341 -6.45 5.05 -14.13
N PHE A 342 -5.62 5.83 -14.84
CA PHE A 342 -5.65 7.29 -14.73
C PHE A 342 -7.00 7.86 -15.16
N GLU A 343 -7.54 7.43 -16.32
CA GLU A 343 -8.86 7.84 -16.79
C GLU A 343 -9.96 7.50 -15.75
N ALA A 344 -9.87 6.33 -15.09
CA ALA A 344 -10.80 5.96 -14.04
C ALA A 344 -10.69 6.86 -12.79
N MET A 345 -9.47 7.20 -12.37
CA MET A 345 -9.24 8.11 -11.24
C MET A 345 -9.67 9.55 -11.55
N GLU A 346 -9.40 10.04 -12.75
CA GLU A 346 -9.85 11.36 -13.22
C GLU A 346 -11.39 11.45 -13.24
N LEU A 347 -12.08 10.39 -13.66
CA LEU A 347 -13.54 10.34 -13.58
C LEU A 347 -14.06 10.45 -12.14
N GLU A 348 -13.39 9.82 -11.18
CA GLU A 348 -13.75 9.96 -9.77
C GLU A 348 -13.44 11.37 -9.23
N GLN A 349 -12.33 12.00 -9.66
CA GLN A 349 -12.02 13.39 -9.34
C GLN A 349 -13.09 14.36 -9.89
N ILE A 350 -13.55 14.14 -11.13
CA ILE A 350 -14.63 14.93 -11.74
C ILE A 350 -15.93 14.79 -10.94
N LYS A 351 -16.29 13.55 -10.55
CA LYS A 351 -17.50 13.31 -9.74
C LYS A 351 -17.44 14.02 -8.38
N ARG A 352 -16.26 14.10 -7.76
CA ARG A 352 -16.03 14.81 -6.50
C ARG A 352 -15.91 16.34 -6.69
N GLY A 353 -15.79 16.83 -7.94
CA GLY A 353 -15.60 18.25 -8.26
C GLY A 353 -14.18 18.77 -8.05
N SER A 354 -13.21 17.89 -7.81
CA SER A 354 -11.79 18.25 -7.63
C SER A 354 -11.03 18.37 -8.94
N LEU A 355 -11.57 17.86 -10.05
CA LEU A 355 -11.07 18.05 -11.41
C LEU A 355 -12.18 18.64 -12.29
N GLN A 356 -11.90 19.80 -12.92
CA GLN A 356 -12.82 20.44 -13.86
C GLN A 356 -12.39 20.11 -15.29
N ILE A 357 -13.35 19.70 -16.13
CA ILE A 357 -13.15 19.63 -17.58
C ILE A 357 -13.24 21.09 -18.07
N GLY A 358 -12.11 21.65 -18.52
CA GLY A 358 -12.10 23.00 -19.07
C GLY A 358 -13.12 23.11 -20.20
N SER A 359 -13.90 24.19 -20.19
CA SER A 359 -14.92 24.52 -21.21
C SER A 359 -14.31 24.91 -22.58
N GLU A 360 -13.02 24.70 -22.79
CA GLU A 360 -12.33 24.98 -24.07
C GLU A 360 -12.11 23.68 -24.84
N GLY A 361 -13.11 23.28 -25.62
CA GLY A 361 -12.96 22.12 -26.52
C GLY A 361 -14.20 21.65 -27.24
N VAL A 362 -15.27 22.45 -27.23
CA VAL A 362 -16.41 22.26 -28.18
C VAL A 362 -16.48 23.50 -29.10
N ARG A 363 -15.65 23.47 -30.10
CA ARG A 363 -15.85 24.23 -31.35
C ARG A 363 -15.57 23.36 -32.55
#